data_062fc9686a25b071c0dc8e75fedebe1c
#
_entry.id   062fc9686a25b071c0dc8e75fedebe1c
#
_cell.length_a   1.000
_cell.length_b   1.000
_cell.length_c   1.000
_cell.angle_alpha   90.00
_cell.angle_beta   90.00
_cell.angle_gamma   90.00
#
_symmetry.space_group_name_H-M   'P 1'
#
loop_
_entity.id
_entity.type
_entity.pdbx_description
1 polymer ?
#
loop_
_entity_poly.entity_id
_entity_poly.type
_entity_poly.pdbx_seq_one_letter_code
_entity_poly.pdbx_strand_id
1 'polypeptide(L)'
;MKVGLTYDLRSWYLDRGYSMEDTAEFDKQDTVNSLDNALRKMGFETEQIGNCFQLIDSLSAGKRWDLVFNIVEGLYGDGRESVVPAILDQYQIPYVFSGPVILGISLNKYLTRLIVSAAGVPVSPGMLISSGQDIQKCNLQYPLFIKPVSEGTGKGINEKSLLNSPAELKEMAEWILARFNQPALVEEYLPGREFTVGVIGSGDDAIAIGGMEIECRDNLPYSVEFKENYREFCKYIPMAKEFSEECKTVALNVWKALGGVDGGRVDVKADRDGRMCFMEVNPLAGLHPIDSDLPILSRMIGIDYQTLIEMIMRSAIKRHKLVL
;
A
#
# COMPACT_ATOMS: atom_id res chain seq x y z
N MET A 1 -0.34 -28.44 5.24
CA MET A 1 0.00 -27.56 4.12
C MET A 1 1.30 -26.83 4.45
N LYS A 2 2.25 -26.82 3.53
CA LYS A 2 3.54 -26.12 3.67
C LYS A 2 3.43 -24.72 3.08
N VAL A 3 3.68 -23.69 3.90
CA VAL A 3 3.58 -22.28 3.52
C VAL A 3 4.96 -21.64 3.48
N GLY A 4 5.36 -21.11 2.32
CA GLY A 4 6.57 -20.30 2.18
C GLY A 4 6.29 -18.85 2.58
N LEU A 5 7.25 -18.20 3.23
CA LEU A 5 7.21 -16.77 3.56
C LEU A 5 8.24 -16.02 2.74
N THR A 6 7.80 -15.12 1.87
CA THR A 6 8.67 -14.19 1.13
C THR A 6 8.54 -12.79 1.69
N TYR A 7 9.66 -12.13 1.92
CA TYR A 7 9.75 -10.81 2.55
C TYR A 7 11.07 -10.12 2.23
N ASP A 8 11.10 -8.81 2.27
CA ASP A 8 12.33 -8.03 2.24
C ASP A 8 12.74 -7.65 3.66
N LEU A 9 13.84 -8.24 4.15
CA LEU A 9 14.36 -7.95 5.48
C LEU A 9 15.27 -6.73 5.43
N ARG A 10 14.90 -5.62 6.07
CA ARG A 10 15.65 -4.36 6.07
C ARG A 10 17.13 -4.56 6.40
N SER A 11 17.46 -5.35 7.44
CA SER A 11 18.84 -5.60 7.84
C SER A 11 19.65 -6.28 6.74
N TRP A 12 19.06 -7.18 5.97
CA TRP A 12 19.74 -7.86 4.86
C TRP A 12 20.25 -6.89 3.78
N TYR A 13 19.51 -5.83 3.51
CA TYR A 13 19.89 -4.78 2.56
C TYR A 13 20.89 -3.79 3.17
N LEU A 14 20.68 -3.36 4.43
CA LEU A 14 21.60 -2.47 5.14
C LEU A 14 23.01 -3.07 5.23
N ASP A 15 23.12 -4.38 5.51
CA ASP A 15 24.40 -5.11 5.54
C ASP A 15 25.11 -5.14 4.17
N ARG A 16 24.38 -4.82 3.09
CA ARG A 16 24.90 -4.71 1.71
C ARG A 16 25.11 -3.29 1.24
N GLY A 17 24.99 -2.32 2.13
CA GLY A 17 25.31 -0.92 1.88
C GLY A 17 24.14 -0.07 1.34
N TYR A 18 22.91 -0.60 1.31
CA TYR A 18 21.74 0.20 0.99
C TYR A 18 21.43 1.19 2.12
N SER A 19 20.82 2.33 1.78
CA SER A 19 20.49 3.35 2.77
C SER A 19 19.22 3.03 3.56
N MET A 20 18.99 3.72 4.66
CA MET A 20 17.73 3.68 5.41
C MET A 20 16.56 4.16 4.55
N GLU A 21 16.78 5.18 3.69
CA GLU A 21 15.76 5.70 2.77
C GLU A 21 15.37 4.65 1.72
N ASP A 22 16.35 3.94 1.14
CA ASP A 22 16.07 2.89 0.15
C ASP A 22 15.27 1.73 0.74
N THR A 23 15.48 1.44 2.02
CA THR A 23 14.89 0.30 2.73
C THR A 23 13.72 0.68 3.65
N ALA A 24 13.18 1.88 3.50
CA ALA A 24 12.13 2.40 4.39
C ALA A 24 10.84 1.55 4.37
N GLU A 25 10.53 0.91 3.25
CA GLU A 25 9.36 0.03 3.08
C GLU A 25 9.58 -1.38 3.63
N PHE A 26 10.84 -1.80 3.85
CA PHE A 26 11.17 -3.18 4.17
C PHE A 26 10.90 -3.54 5.62
N ASP A 27 10.57 -4.80 5.82
CA ASP A 27 10.20 -5.35 7.10
C ASP A 27 11.37 -5.54 8.07
N LYS A 28 11.02 -5.53 9.35
CA LYS A 28 11.91 -5.94 10.44
C LYS A 28 11.70 -7.43 10.74
N GLN A 29 12.67 -8.04 11.42
CA GLN A 29 12.59 -9.46 11.78
C GLN A 29 11.39 -9.81 12.67
N ASP A 30 10.92 -8.88 13.49
CA ASP A 30 9.76 -9.06 14.35
C ASP A 30 8.45 -9.15 13.55
N THR A 31 8.30 -8.44 12.42
CA THR A 31 7.19 -8.64 11.48
C THR A 31 7.17 -10.08 10.97
N VAL A 32 8.31 -10.53 10.44
CA VAL A 32 8.46 -11.89 9.88
C VAL A 32 8.15 -12.95 10.93
N ASN A 33 8.69 -12.80 12.13
CA ASN A 33 8.47 -13.74 13.24
C ASN A 33 7.02 -13.77 13.70
N SER A 34 6.36 -12.60 13.75
CA SER A 34 4.96 -12.50 14.15
C SER A 34 4.05 -13.18 13.15
N LEU A 35 4.32 -13.00 11.85
CA LEU A 35 3.59 -13.66 10.78
C LEU A 35 3.83 -15.18 10.77
N ASP A 36 5.08 -15.62 10.88
CA ASP A 36 5.44 -17.04 10.97
C ASP A 36 4.72 -17.72 12.16
N ASN A 37 4.73 -17.07 13.32
CA ASN A 37 4.04 -17.57 14.51
C ASN A 37 2.52 -17.66 14.30
N ALA A 38 1.90 -16.66 13.65
CA ALA A 38 0.47 -16.69 13.37
C ALA A 38 0.10 -17.85 12.44
N LEU A 39 0.88 -18.10 11.40
CA LEU A 39 0.68 -19.20 10.47
C LEU A 39 0.88 -20.57 11.14
N ARG A 40 1.90 -20.71 11.99
CA ARG A 40 2.13 -21.96 12.78
C ARG A 40 0.98 -22.24 13.75
N LYS A 41 0.42 -21.22 14.39
CA LYS A 41 -0.78 -21.38 15.25
C LYS A 41 -2.01 -21.85 14.48
N MET A 42 -2.08 -21.56 13.18
CA MET A 42 -3.12 -22.10 12.28
C MET A 42 -2.85 -23.55 11.87
N GLY A 43 -1.73 -24.16 12.29
CA GLY A 43 -1.36 -25.53 11.98
C GLY A 43 -0.56 -25.69 10.67
N PHE A 44 -0.07 -24.63 10.06
CA PHE A 44 0.76 -24.72 8.87
C PHE A 44 2.23 -25.03 9.21
N GLU A 45 2.87 -25.83 8.36
CA GLU A 45 4.32 -25.93 8.31
C GLU A 45 4.86 -24.71 7.53
N THR A 46 5.73 -23.93 8.13
CA THR A 46 6.24 -22.69 7.53
C THR A 46 7.72 -22.77 7.17
N GLU A 47 8.10 -22.13 6.08
CA GLU A 47 9.50 -21.95 5.68
C GLU A 47 9.74 -20.48 5.35
N GLN A 48 10.64 -19.81 6.07
CA GLN A 48 11.09 -18.45 5.77
C GLN A 48 12.03 -18.49 4.56
N ILE A 49 11.58 -17.95 3.43
CA ILE A 49 12.31 -17.97 2.15
C ILE A 49 13.21 -16.75 2.04
N GLY A 50 12.67 -15.56 2.34
CA GLY A 50 13.33 -14.27 2.19
C GLY A 50 12.90 -13.53 0.92
N ASN A 51 13.80 -12.74 0.33
CA ASN A 51 13.51 -11.87 -0.80
C ASN A 51 13.42 -12.60 -2.16
N CYS A 52 13.20 -11.85 -3.23
CA CYS A 52 13.05 -12.43 -4.58
C CYS A 52 14.28 -13.22 -5.03
N PHE A 53 15.50 -12.84 -4.65
CA PHE A 53 16.72 -13.57 -5.00
C PHE A 53 16.78 -14.92 -4.30
N GLN A 54 16.47 -14.96 -3.00
CA GLN A 54 16.42 -16.19 -2.20
C GLN A 54 15.28 -17.12 -2.65
N LEU A 55 14.16 -16.54 -3.12
CA LEU A 55 13.08 -17.31 -3.76
C LEU A 55 13.57 -17.98 -5.04
N ILE A 56 14.24 -17.25 -5.93
CA ILE A 56 14.80 -17.78 -7.19
C ILE A 56 15.78 -18.91 -6.90
N ASP A 57 16.70 -18.74 -5.96
CA ASP A 57 17.65 -19.77 -5.56
C ASP A 57 16.95 -21.05 -5.05
N SER A 58 15.94 -20.86 -4.20
CA SER A 58 15.15 -21.96 -3.65
C SER A 58 14.37 -22.71 -4.74
N LEU A 59 13.75 -21.99 -5.67
CA LEU A 59 13.01 -22.58 -6.79
C LEU A 59 13.96 -23.33 -7.75
N SER A 60 15.15 -22.77 -7.99
CA SER A 60 16.19 -23.40 -8.82
C SER A 60 16.74 -24.66 -8.19
N ALA A 61 16.80 -24.73 -6.86
CA ALA A 61 17.14 -25.93 -6.10
C ALA A 61 16.01 -26.96 -6.03
N GLY A 62 14.89 -26.72 -6.69
CA GLY A 62 13.74 -27.65 -6.74
C GLY A 62 12.77 -27.54 -5.58
N LYS A 63 12.91 -26.57 -4.67
CA LYS A 63 11.94 -26.37 -3.58
C LYS A 63 10.57 -25.94 -4.10
N ARG A 64 9.52 -26.37 -3.39
CA ARG A 64 8.12 -26.03 -3.67
C ARG A 64 7.34 -25.89 -2.38
N TRP A 65 6.26 -25.10 -2.42
CA TRP A 65 5.32 -24.85 -1.32
C TRP A 65 3.90 -24.99 -1.84
N ASP A 66 2.97 -25.35 -0.97
CA ASP A 66 1.54 -25.42 -1.29
C ASP A 66 0.93 -24.02 -1.47
N LEU A 67 1.47 -23.04 -0.73
CA LEU A 67 1.09 -21.61 -0.78
C LEU A 67 2.30 -20.77 -0.36
N VAL A 68 2.46 -19.59 -0.95
CA VAL A 68 3.44 -18.58 -0.49
C VAL A 68 2.71 -17.38 0.08
N PHE A 69 3.02 -17.02 1.31
CA PHE A 69 2.62 -15.75 1.90
C PHE A 69 3.64 -14.69 1.50
N ASN A 70 3.27 -13.80 0.57
CA ASN A 70 4.18 -12.83 -0.02
C ASN A 70 3.98 -11.44 0.59
N ILE A 71 5.05 -10.89 1.18
CA ILE A 71 5.12 -9.48 1.63
C ILE A 71 6.37 -8.79 1.08
N VAL A 72 6.87 -9.20 -0.10
CA VAL A 72 8.02 -8.58 -0.74
C VAL A 72 7.61 -7.30 -1.44
N GLU A 73 8.19 -6.18 -1.05
CA GLU A 73 8.01 -4.85 -1.65
C GLU A 73 8.86 -4.68 -2.91
N GLY A 74 10.05 -5.28 -2.92
CA GLY A 74 11.03 -5.11 -3.98
C GLY A 74 11.73 -3.74 -3.94
N LEU A 75 12.85 -3.64 -4.63
CA LEU A 75 13.67 -2.42 -4.58
C LEU A 75 13.69 -1.65 -5.91
N TYR A 76 13.65 -2.35 -7.04
CA TYR A 76 13.90 -1.76 -8.35
C TYR A 76 12.72 -1.92 -9.33
N GLY A 77 12.52 -0.88 -10.12
CA GLY A 77 11.57 -0.85 -11.24
C GLY A 77 10.16 -0.42 -10.84
N ASP A 78 9.42 0.02 -11.84
CA ASP A 78 8.06 0.56 -11.68
C ASP A 78 7.03 -0.51 -11.25
N GLY A 79 7.39 -1.78 -11.38
CA GLY A 79 6.58 -2.91 -10.94
C GLY A 79 7.27 -3.78 -9.90
N ARG A 80 8.10 -3.20 -9.01
CA ARG A 80 8.92 -3.94 -8.05
C ARG A 80 8.13 -4.94 -7.19
N GLU A 81 6.94 -4.58 -6.74
CA GLU A 81 6.06 -5.47 -5.97
C GLU A 81 5.52 -6.65 -6.79
N SER A 82 5.48 -6.53 -8.11
CA SER A 82 4.96 -7.55 -9.03
C SER A 82 5.92 -8.72 -9.25
N VAL A 83 7.20 -8.57 -8.91
CA VAL A 83 8.26 -9.53 -9.28
C VAL A 83 8.02 -10.90 -8.66
N VAL A 84 7.79 -10.96 -7.36
CA VAL A 84 7.57 -12.24 -6.66
C VAL A 84 6.30 -12.94 -7.13
N PRO A 85 5.12 -12.30 -7.19
CA PRO A 85 3.93 -12.92 -7.76
C PRO A 85 4.11 -13.42 -9.19
N ALA A 86 4.79 -12.65 -10.06
CA ALA A 86 5.05 -13.07 -11.44
C ALA A 86 5.94 -14.32 -11.52
N ILE A 87 6.94 -14.44 -10.65
CA ILE A 87 7.76 -15.65 -10.54
C ILE A 87 6.89 -16.82 -10.08
N LEU A 88 6.08 -16.65 -9.04
CA LEU A 88 5.22 -17.70 -8.49
C LEU A 88 4.18 -18.18 -9.52
N ASP A 89 3.61 -17.27 -10.32
CA ASP A 89 2.71 -17.61 -11.44
C ASP A 89 3.39 -18.55 -12.46
N GLN A 90 4.66 -18.27 -12.83
CA GLN A 90 5.41 -19.14 -13.76
C GLN A 90 5.66 -20.54 -13.21
N TYR A 91 5.81 -20.66 -11.89
CA TYR A 91 5.97 -21.95 -11.22
C TYR A 91 4.64 -22.58 -10.78
N GLN A 92 3.49 -21.93 -11.07
CA GLN A 92 2.15 -22.37 -10.69
C GLN A 92 2.01 -22.61 -9.18
N ILE A 93 2.67 -21.78 -8.37
CA ILE A 93 2.62 -21.82 -6.93
C ILE A 93 1.60 -20.76 -6.46
N PRO A 94 0.53 -21.15 -5.76
CA PRO A 94 -0.42 -20.22 -5.16
C PRO A 94 0.25 -19.26 -4.18
N TYR A 95 -0.27 -18.04 -4.08
CA TYR A 95 0.24 -17.04 -3.13
C TYR A 95 -0.88 -16.18 -2.54
N VAL A 96 -0.59 -15.59 -1.39
CA VAL A 96 -1.45 -14.64 -0.71
C VAL A 96 -1.24 -13.25 -1.30
N PHE A 97 -2.30 -12.45 -1.32
CA PHE A 97 -2.39 -11.10 -1.88
C PHE A 97 -2.50 -11.04 -3.39
N SER A 98 -2.48 -9.80 -3.89
CA SER A 98 -2.79 -9.47 -5.27
C SER A 98 -1.70 -9.93 -6.24
N GLY A 99 -2.11 -10.22 -7.46
CA GLY A 99 -1.22 -10.66 -8.52
C GLY A 99 -0.42 -9.51 -9.16
N PRO A 100 0.51 -9.85 -10.06
CA PRO A 100 1.50 -8.89 -10.57
C PRO A 100 0.89 -7.68 -11.29
N VAL A 101 -0.21 -7.87 -12.01
CA VAL A 101 -0.89 -6.77 -12.71
C VAL A 101 -1.44 -5.75 -11.71
N ILE A 102 -2.11 -6.22 -10.65
CA ILE A 102 -2.72 -5.34 -9.66
C ILE A 102 -1.66 -4.61 -8.85
N LEU A 103 -0.61 -5.32 -8.40
CA LEU A 103 0.49 -4.70 -7.66
C LEU A 103 1.23 -3.65 -8.49
N GLY A 104 1.52 -3.94 -9.77
CA GLY A 104 2.15 -2.97 -10.66
C GLY A 104 1.30 -1.74 -10.95
N ILE A 105 -0.03 -1.91 -11.07
CA ILE A 105 -0.96 -0.80 -11.26
C ILE A 105 -1.06 0.02 -9.97
N SER A 106 -1.27 -0.63 -8.82
CA SER A 106 -1.48 0.06 -7.53
C SER A 106 -0.27 0.87 -7.09
N LEU A 107 0.94 0.42 -7.43
CA LEU A 107 2.17 1.17 -7.19
C LEU A 107 2.20 2.49 -7.99
N ASN A 108 1.65 2.51 -9.21
CA ASN A 108 1.52 3.72 -10.02
C ASN A 108 0.23 4.48 -9.70
N LYS A 109 0.35 5.51 -8.85
CA LYS A 109 -0.78 6.31 -8.35
C LYS A 109 -1.63 6.94 -9.46
N TYR A 110 -1.02 7.31 -10.60
CA TYR A 110 -1.76 7.90 -11.71
C TYR A 110 -2.58 6.87 -12.47
N LEU A 111 -2.03 5.70 -12.78
CA LEU A 111 -2.78 4.61 -13.42
C LEU A 111 -3.91 4.10 -12.53
N THR A 112 -3.63 3.93 -11.24
CA THR A 112 -4.64 3.52 -10.26
C THR A 112 -5.84 4.47 -10.25
N ARG A 113 -5.59 5.79 -10.14
CA ARG A 113 -6.67 6.77 -10.13
C ARG A 113 -7.47 6.82 -11.43
N LEU A 114 -6.84 6.59 -12.58
CA LEU A 114 -7.56 6.51 -13.87
C LEU A 114 -8.56 5.35 -13.87
N ILE A 115 -8.14 4.18 -13.39
CA ILE A 115 -8.99 2.99 -13.31
C ILE A 115 -10.15 3.21 -12.34
N VAL A 116 -9.87 3.67 -11.12
CA VAL A 116 -10.91 3.87 -10.11
C VAL A 116 -11.87 4.99 -10.50
N SER A 117 -11.38 6.05 -11.14
CA SER A 117 -12.23 7.12 -11.69
C SER A 117 -13.14 6.62 -12.81
N ALA A 118 -12.64 5.78 -13.71
CA ALA A 118 -13.44 5.14 -14.77
C ALA A 118 -14.52 4.22 -14.21
N ALA A 119 -14.33 3.66 -13.02
CA ALA A 119 -15.32 2.90 -12.28
C ALA A 119 -16.32 3.77 -11.48
N GLY A 120 -16.24 5.09 -11.59
CA GLY A 120 -17.13 6.04 -10.92
C GLY A 120 -16.77 6.37 -9.47
N VAL A 121 -15.60 5.96 -9.01
CA VAL A 121 -15.08 6.34 -7.68
C VAL A 121 -14.63 7.81 -7.71
N PRO A 122 -15.02 8.64 -6.72
CA PRO A 122 -14.55 10.01 -6.64
C PRO A 122 -13.03 10.07 -6.47
N VAL A 123 -12.38 10.89 -7.29
CA VAL A 123 -10.94 11.20 -7.23
C VAL A 123 -10.75 12.71 -7.33
N SER A 124 -9.72 13.27 -6.72
CA SER A 124 -9.36 14.67 -6.91
C SER A 124 -8.97 14.94 -8.38
N PRO A 125 -9.27 16.09 -9.00
CA PRO A 125 -8.68 16.44 -10.28
C PRO A 125 -7.16 16.40 -10.22
N GLY A 126 -6.50 15.87 -11.28
CA GLY A 126 -5.05 15.75 -11.24
C GLY A 126 -4.45 15.34 -12.58
N MET A 127 -3.15 15.54 -12.70
CA MET A 127 -2.40 15.23 -13.91
C MET A 127 -1.01 14.67 -13.60
N LEU A 128 -0.42 14.01 -14.59
CA LEU A 128 0.96 13.56 -14.55
C LEU A 128 1.88 14.63 -15.15
N ILE A 129 2.98 14.91 -14.46
CA ILE A 129 4.05 15.77 -14.97
C ILE A 129 5.28 14.90 -15.22
N SER A 130 5.62 14.69 -16.49
CA SER A 130 6.77 13.92 -16.93
C SER A 130 7.90 14.81 -17.46
N SER A 131 7.61 16.08 -17.69
CA SER A 131 8.56 17.06 -18.24
C SER A 131 8.20 18.49 -17.86
N GLY A 132 9.14 19.41 -18.05
CA GLY A 132 8.87 20.85 -17.87
C GLY A 132 7.77 21.43 -18.79
N GLN A 133 7.50 20.78 -19.94
CA GLN A 133 6.40 21.19 -20.81
C GLN A 133 5.02 20.88 -20.22
N ASP A 134 4.92 19.84 -19.42
CA ASP A 134 3.64 19.46 -18.80
C ASP A 134 3.25 20.43 -17.69
N ILE A 135 4.24 21.04 -17.02
CA ILE A 135 4.02 22.10 -16.00
C ILE A 135 3.21 23.27 -16.61
N GLN A 136 3.52 23.65 -17.84
CA GLN A 136 2.84 24.74 -18.53
C GLN A 136 1.38 24.44 -18.92
N LYS A 137 1.03 23.14 -18.97
CA LYS A 137 -0.34 22.67 -19.28
C LYS A 137 -1.22 22.52 -18.04
N CYS A 138 -0.65 22.74 -16.85
CA CYS A 138 -1.39 22.60 -15.61
C CYS A 138 -2.47 23.67 -15.49
N ASN A 139 -3.74 23.23 -15.47
CA ASN A 139 -4.91 24.07 -15.31
C ASN A 139 -5.73 23.73 -14.05
N LEU A 140 -5.12 23.02 -13.11
CA LEU A 140 -5.73 22.62 -11.84
C LEU A 140 -5.87 23.82 -10.89
N GLN A 141 -6.84 23.71 -9.97
CA GLN A 141 -7.13 24.78 -9.00
C GLN A 141 -6.25 24.65 -7.75
N TYR A 142 -5.53 25.71 -7.41
CA TYR A 142 -4.73 25.77 -6.19
C TYR A 142 -5.60 25.83 -4.90
N PRO A 143 -5.10 25.31 -3.77
CA PRO A 143 -3.81 24.67 -3.59
C PRO A 143 -3.74 23.28 -4.24
N LEU A 144 -2.53 22.88 -4.68
CA LEU A 144 -2.25 21.57 -5.26
C LEU A 144 -1.40 20.74 -4.32
N PHE A 145 -1.42 19.43 -4.50
CA PHE A 145 -0.54 18.51 -3.84
C PHE A 145 0.30 17.74 -4.88
N ILE A 146 1.62 17.64 -4.65
CA ILE A 146 2.54 16.97 -5.56
C ILE A 146 3.29 15.84 -4.84
N LYS A 147 3.43 14.71 -5.54
CA LYS A 147 4.16 13.54 -5.04
C LYS A 147 4.76 12.74 -6.20
N PRO A 148 5.83 11.94 -5.98
CA PRO A 148 6.28 10.97 -6.97
C PRO A 148 5.17 9.96 -7.31
N VAL A 149 5.15 9.49 -8.57
CA VAL A 149 4.05 8.64 -9.06
C VAL A 149 4.08 7.22 -8.50
N SER A 150 5.29 6.66 -8.23
CA SER A 150 5.47 5.23 -7.89
C SER A 150 6.26 4.99 -6.59
N GLU A 151 6.29 5.98 -5.69
CA GLU A 151 6.90 5.80 -4.37
C GLU A 151 5.87 5.50 -3.30
N GLY A 152 6.25 4.69 -2.31
CA GLY A 152 5.46 4.35 -1.13
C GLY A 152 5.96 5.07 0.13
N THR A 153 5.31 4.81 1.26
CA THR A 153 5.71 5.24 2.60
C THR A 153 5.95 6.76 2.74
N GLY A 154 5.30 7.59 1.90
CA GLY A 154 5.49 9.05 1.91
C GLY A 154 6.84 9.51 1.34
N LYS A 155 7.59 8.67 0.67
CA LYS A 155 8.87 9.00 0.05
C LYS A 155 8.68 10.08 -1.03
N GLY A 156 9.49 11.14 -0.95
CA GLY A 156 9.35 12.30 -1.82
C GLY A 156 8.26 13.29 -1.43
N ILE A 157 7.54 13.07 -0.32
CA ILE A 157 6.59 14.00 0.28
C ILE A 157 7.29 14.77 1.40
N ASN A 158 7.13 16.08 1.40
CA ASN A 158 7.65 16.98 2.44
C ASN A 158 6.73 18.21 2.58
N GLU A 159 7.12 19.17 3.43
CA GLU A 159 6.35 20.41 3.67
C GLU A 159 6.11 21.28 2.42
N LYS A 160 6.96 21.14 1.38
CA LYS A 160 6.81 21.83 0.10
C LYS A 160 5.89 21.07 -0.87
N SER A 161 5.35 19.91 -0.51
CA SER A 161 4.44 19.15 -1.38
C SER A 161 3.06 19.80 -1.52
N LEU A 162 2.67 20.68 -0.59
CA LEU A 162 1.48 21.53 -0.70
C LEU A 162 1.85 22.83 -1.43
N LEU A 163 1.26 23.03 -2.61
CA LEU A 163 1.62 24.10 -3.54
C LEU A 163 0.52 25.15 -3.62
N ASN A 164 0.91 26.41 -3.51
CA ASN A 164 -0.03 27.55 -3.56
C ASN A 164 0.16 28.43 -4.81
N SER A 165 1.20 28.15 -5.61
CA SER A 165 1.54 28.97 -6.77
C SER A 165 2.17 28.16 -7.92
N PRO A 166 2.11 28.66 -9.16
CA PRO A 166 2.81 28.06 -10.30
C PRO A 166 4.35 27.99 -10.13
N ALA A 167 4.91 28.93 -9.38
CA ALA A 167 6.35 28.92 -9.10
C ALA A 167 6.75 27.72 -8.21
N GLU A 168 5.97 27.46 -7.16
CA GLU A 168 6.17 26.30 -6.28
C GLU A 168 5.94 24.97 -7.04
N LEU A 169 4.92 24.92 -7.91
CA LEU A 169 4.68 23.76 -8.76
C LEU A 169 5.91 23.46 -9.64
N LYS A 170 6.48 24.48 -10.26
CA LYS A 170 7.67 24.31 -11.09
C LYS A 170 8.86 23.77 -10.27
N GLU A 171 9.17 24.42 -9.13
CA GLU A 171 10.29 24.02 -8.27
C GLU A 171 10.16 22.56 -7.84
N MET A 172 9.00 22.16 -7.30
CA MET A 172 8.79 20.80 -6.78
C MET A 172 8.72 19.76 -7.89
N ALA A 173 8.09 20.06 -9.03
CA ALA A 173 8.06 19.12 -10.15
C ALA A 173 9.48 18.85 -10.69
N GLU A 174 10.29 19.89 -10.91
CA GLU A 174 11.68 19.76 -11.34
C GLU A 174 12.52 18.97 -10.31
N TRP A 175 12.30 19.18 -9.02
CA TRP A 175 12.97 18.43 -7.95
C TRP A 175 12.61 16.95 -7.97
N ILE A 176 11.30 16.60 -8.08
CA ILE A 176 10.86 15.18 -8.14
C ILE A 176 11.44 14.49 -9.38
N LEU A 177 11.32 15.12 -10.55
CA LEU A 177 11.84 14.57 -11.81
C LEU A 177 13.35 14.28 -11.72
N ALA A 178 14.12 15.20 -11.12
CA ALA A 178 15.57 15.05 -10.99
C ALA A 178 15.97 14.03 -9.92
N ARG A 179 15.29 14.04 -8.76
CA ARG A 179 15.67 13.22 -7.58
C ARG A 179 15.26 11.76 -7.71
N PHE A 180 14.05 11.52 -8.25
CA PHE A 180 13.46 10.19 -8.30
C PHE A 180 13.50 9.57 -9.69
N ASN A 181 13.88 10.32 -10.72
CA ASN A 181 13.91 9.87 -12.11
C ASN A 181 12.58 9.23 -12.56
N GLN A 182 11.47 9.78 -12.08
CA GLN A 182 10.12 9.35 -12.39
C GLN A 182 9.16 10.54 -12.49
N PRO A 183 7.99 10.39 -13.14
CA PRO A 183 6.99 11.44 -13.19
C PRO A 183 6.46 11.84 -11.81
N ALA A 184 5.96 13.07 -11.70
CA ALA A 184 5.24 13.57 -10.55
C ALA A 184 3.72 13.53 -10.80
N LEU A 185 2.95 13.05 -9.82
CA LEU A 185 1.51 13.22 -9.78
C LEU A 185 1.18 14.54 -9.07
N VAL A 186 0.43 15.39 -9.74
CA VAL A 186 -0.10 16.65 -9.19
C VAL A 186 -1.62 16.55 -9.12
N GLU A 187 -2.19 16.88 -7.97
CA GLU A 187 -3.62 16.78 -7.68
C GLU A 187 -4.12 18.06 -7.00
N GLU A 188 -5.39 18.40 -7.20
CA GLU A 188 -6.02 19.42 -6.35
C GLU A 188 -6.05 18.92 -4.91
N TYR A 189 -5.64 19.78 -3.98
CA TYR A 189 -5.52 19.39 -2.57
C TYR A 189 -6.88 19.09 -1.94
N LEU A 190 -6.98 17.96 -1.28
CA LEU A 190 -8.12 17.56 -0.48
C LEU A 190 -7.94 18.08 0.97
N PRO A 191 -8.71 19.09 1.40
CA PRO A 191 -8.48 19.77 2.69
C PRO A 191 -9.16 19.08 3.87
N GLY A 192 -10.02 18.09 3.62
CA GLY A 192 -10.86 17.48 4.63
C GLY A 192 -10.16 16.36 5.42
N ARG A 193 -10.96 15.64 6.20
CA ARG A 193 -10.51 14.55 7.08
C ARG A 193 -10.02 13.36 6.24
N GLU A 194 -9.02 12.68 6.76
CA GLU A 194 -8.36 11.53 6.12
C GLU A 194 -8.64 10.25 6.88
N PHE A 195 -8.98 9.18 6.14
CA PHE A 195 -9.29 7.88 6.71
C PHE A 195 -8.56 6.79 5.95
N THR A 196 -8.18 5.73 6.68
CA THR A 196 -7.75 4.47 6.07
C THR A 196 -8.75 3.38 6.41
N VAL A 197 -9.10 2.56 5.41
CA VAL A 197 -10.11 1.50 5.51
C VAL A 197 -9.46 0.16 5.18
N GLY A 198 -9.57 -0.81 6.10
CA GLY A 198 -9.12 -2.18 5.87
C GLY A 198 -10.16 -2.95 5.03
N VAL A 199 -9.69 -3.64 4.01
CA VAL A 199 -10.50 -4.52 3.16
C VAL A 199 -9.93 -5.93 3.20
N ILE A 200 -10.79 -6.92 3.40
CA ILE A 200 -10.44 -8.35 3.41
C ILE A 200 -11.35 -9.09 2.44
N GLY A 201 -10.78 -10.02 1.69
CA GLY A 201 -11.52 -10.85 0.73
C GLY A 201 -11.30 -10.44 -0.72
N SER A 202 -12.00 -11.13 -1.63
CA SER A 202 -11.80 -11.04 -3.06
C SER A 202 -13.16 -10.98 -3.79
N GLY A 203 -13.26 -10.15 -4.82
CA GLY A 203 -14.48 -10.03 -5.62
C GLY A 203 -15.71 -9.67 -4.77
N ASP A 204 -16.79 -10.48 -4.88
CA ASP A 204 -18.02 -10.22 -4.12
C ASP A 204 -17.95 -10.64 -2.64
N ASP A 205 -16.97 -11.44 -2.27
CA ASP A 205 -16.71 -11.80 -0.87
C ASP A 205 -15.86 -10.70 -0.13
N ALA A 206 -15.43 -9.66 -0.82
CA ALA A 206 -14.67 -8.58 -0.20
C ALA A 206 -15.55 -7.77 0.76
N ILE A 207 -15.02 -7.56 1.96
CA ILE A 207 -15.65 -6.76 3.01
C ILE A 207 -14.72 -5.65 3.51
N ALA A 208 -15.25 -4.48 3.75
CA ALA A 208 -14.57 -3.43 4.51
C ALA A 208 -14.75 -3.71 6.00
N ILE A 209 -13.67 -4.17 6.66
CA ILE A 209 -13.72 -4.58 8.07
C ILE A 209 -13.91 -3.40 9.02
N GLY A 210 -13.51 -2.20 8.61
CA GLY A 210 -13.59 -0.96 9.35
C GLY A 210 -12.49 -0.01 8.94
N GLY A 211 -12.34 1.08 9.69
CA GLY A 211 -11.30 2.05 9.39
C GLY A 211 -10.95 2.91 10.59
N MET A 212 -9.91 3.70 10.41
CA MET A 212 -9.47 4.71 11.36
C MET A 212 -9.27 6.05 10.66
N GLU A 213 -9.42 7.13 11.39
CA GLU A 213 -9.04 8.46 10.96
C GLU A 213 -7.57 8.72 11.26
N ILE A 214 -6.90 9.41 10.35
CA ILE A 214 -5.53 9.86 10.50
C ILE A 214 -5.54 11.37 10.67
N GLU A 215 -5.30 11.86 11.87
CA GLU A 215 -5.22 13.28 12.21
C GLU A 215 -3.75 13.65 12.41
N CYS A 216 -3.14 14.36 11.46
CA CYS A 216 -1.77 14.86 11.58
C CYS A 216 -1.75 16.30 12.06
N ARG A 217 -0.76 16.67 12.90
CA ARG A 217 -0.57 18.04 13.40
C ARG A 217 -0.33 19.00 12.23
N ASP A 218 -0.89 20.19 12.35
CA ASP A 218 -0.67 21.33 11.44
C ASP A 218 -1.02 21.08 9.97
N ASN A 219 -1.85 20.07 9.67
CA ASN A 219 -2.17 19.62 8.30
C ASN A 219 -0.92 19.34 7.44
N LEU A 220 0.19 19.01 8.08
CA LEU A 220 1.42 18.65 7.37
C LEU A 220 1.25 17.35 6.59
N PRO A 221 1.83 17.25 5.39
CA PRO A 221 1.76 16.03 4.59
C PRO A 221 2.43 14.86 5.32
N TYR A 222 1.83 13.69 5.26
CA TYR A 222 2.32 12.46 5.87
C TYR A 222 3.59 11.95 5.16
N SER A 223 4.77 12.43 5.60
CA SER A 223 6.10 12.09 5.04
C SER A 223 6.68 10.81 5.67
N VAL A 224 7.83 10.34 5.15
CA VAL A 224 8.60 9.21 5.74
C VAL A 224 8.94 9.47 7.20
N GLU A 225 9.39 10.68 7.54
CA GLU A 225 9.75 11.07 8.90
C GLU A 225 8.54 10.98 9.85
N PHE A 226 7.36 11.37 9.36
CA PHE A 226 6.11 11.25 10.11
C PHE A 226 5.67 9.79 10.28
N LYS A 227 5.90 8.92 9.29
CA LYS A 227 5.61 7.48 9.41
C LYS A 227 6.50 6.77 10.42
N GLU A 228 7.79 7.05 10.44
CA GLU A 228 8.70 6.45 11.43
C GLU A 228 8.44 6.95 12.86
N ASN A 229 7.97 8.20 12.99
CA ASN A 229 7.63 8.84 14.27
C ASN A 229 6.14 9.19 14.38
N TYR A 230 5.25 8.42 13.73
CA TYR A 230 3.82 8.75 13.61
C TYR A 230 3.16 9.09 14.95
N ARG A 231 3.59 8.45 16.06
CA ARG A 231 3.06 8.69 17.40
C ARG A 231 3.28 10.11 17.91
N GLU A 232 4.26 10.83 17.37
CA GLU A 232 4.54 12.21 17.74
C GLU A 232 3.78 13.21 16.86
N PHE A 233 3.51 12.86 15.61
CA PHE A 233 2.97 13.75 14.60
C PHE A 233 1.52 13.47 14.21
N CYS A 234 1.09 12.21 14.28
CA CYS A 234 -0.26 11.82 13.88
C CYS A 234 -0.98 11.07 15.01
N LYS A 235 -2.28 11.27 15.08
CA LYS A 235 -3.18 10.50 15.94
C LYS A 235 -4.03 9.59 15.09
N TYR A 236 -4.11 8.34 15.48
CA TYR A 236 -5.04 7.38 14.93
C TYR A 236 -6.29 7.33 15.80
N ILE A 237 -7.42 7.64 15.22
CA ILE A 237 -8.70 7.76 15.92
C ILE A 237 -9.67 6.75 15.32
N PRO A 238 -10.44 5.99 16.13
CA PRO A 238 -11.49 5.13 15.58
C PRO A 238 -12.44 5.93 14.69
N MET A 239 -12.73 5.43 13.48
CA MET A 239 -13.60 6.11 12.54
C MET A 239 -14.99 6.31 13.14
N ALA A 240 -15.47 7.56 13.15
CA ALA A 240 -16.81 7.88 13.60
C ALA A 240 -17.87 7.26 12.68
N LYS A 241 -19.02 6.86 13.25
CA LYS A 241 -20.08 6.15 12.52
C LYS A 241 -20.61 6.93 11.31
N GLU A 242 -20.65 8.25 11.41
CA GLU A 242 -21.14 9.14 10.34
C GLU A 242 -20.34 9.06 9.05
N PHE A 243 -19.03 8.75 9.10
CA PHE A 243 -18.16 8.59 7.93
C PHE A 243 -18.03 7.13 7.49
N SER A 244 -18.42 6.19 8.35
CA SER A 244 -18.12 4.76 8.17
C SER A 244 -18.69 4.20 6.88
N GLU A 245 -19.94 4.48 6.55
CA GLU A 245 -20.61 3.88 5.39
C GLU A 245 -20.08 4.45 4.08
N GLU A 246 -19.82 5.75 4.00
CA GLU A 246 -19.28 6.37 2.79
C GLU A 246 -17.84 5.90 2.55
N CYS A 247 -16.96 5.95 3.58
CA CYS A 247 -15.58 5.47 3.47
C CYS A 247 -15.51 4.00 3.06
N LYS A 248 -16.31 3.12 3.66
CA LYS A 248 -16.37 1.70 3.31
C LYS A 248 -16.86 1.49 1.88
N THR A 249 -17.87 2.25 1.45
CA THR A 249 -18.41 2.17 0.09
C THR A 249 -17.34 2.56 -0.94
N VAL A 250 -16.65 3.68 -0.72
CA VAL A 250 -15.53 4.10 -1.58
C VAL A 250 -14.44 3.03 -1.59
N ALA A 251 -14.02 2.54 -0.44
CA ALA A 251 -12.97 1.53 -0.33
C ALA A 251 -13.31 0.22 -1.06
N LEU A 252 -14.53 -0.29 -0.90
CA LEU A 252 -14.99 -1.49 -1.59
C LEU A 252 -15.09 -1.30 -3.11
N ASN A 253 -15.55 -0.13 -3.56
CA ASN A 253 -15.62 0.18 -4.98
C ASN A 253 -14.22 0.25 -5.60
N VAL A 254 -13.25 0.87 -4.91
CA VAL A 254 -11.83 0.87 -5.31
C VAL A 254 -11.30 -0.55 -5.41
N TRP A 255 -11.50 -1.35 -4.34
CA TRP A 255 -10.99 -2.72 -4.26
C TRP A 255 -11.52 -3.60 -5.38
N LYS A 256 -12.82 -3.51 -5.66
CA LYS A 256 -13.47 -4.24 -6.75
C LYS A 256 -13.04 -3.74 -8.13
N ALA A 257 -12.91 -2.42 -8.33
CA ALA A 257 -12.49 -1.85 -9.60
C ALA A 257 -11.08 -2.29 -10.01
N LEU A 258 -10.19 -2.42 -9.05
CA LEU A 258 -8.82 -2.89 -9.27
C LEU A 258 -8.68 -4.41 -9.30
N GLY A 259 -9.64 -5.14 -8.73
CA GLY A 259 -9.53 -6.59 -8.55
C GLY A 259 -8.59 -6.97 -7.41
N GLY A 260 -8.55 -6.18 -6.35
CA GLY A 260 -7.80 -6.48 -5.13
C GLY A 260 -8.26 -7.79 -4.49
N VAL A 261 -7.35 -8.55 -3.89
CA VAL A 261 -7.64 -9.85 -3.28
C VAL A 261 -7.00 -10.01 -1.91
N ASP A 262 -7.60 -10.88 -1.12
CA ASP A 262 -7.20 -11.39 0.19
C ASP A 262 -7.18 -10.34 1.30
N GLY A 263 -6.47 -9.23 1.14
CA GLY A 263 -6.43 -8.18 2.14
C GLY A 263 -5.59 -6.99 1.73
N GLY A 264 -5.92 -5.84 2.28
CA GLY A 264 -5.22 -4.58 2.03
C GLY A 264 -5.91 -3.40 2.69
N ARG A 265 -5.51 -2.19 2.30
CA ARG A 265 -6.12 -0.96 2.78
C ARG A 265 -6.35 0.03 1.64
N VAL A 266 -7.37 0.84 1.81
CA VAL A 266 -7.70 1.95 0.92
C VAL A 266 -7.73 3.23 1.74
N ASP A 267 -7.00 4.24 1.28
CA ASP A 267 -6.92 5.54 1.91
C ASP A 267 -7.85 6.50 1.17
N VAL A 268 -8.69 7.22 1.94
CA VAL A 268 -9.68 8.17 1.43
C VAL A 268 -9.59 9.48 2.19
N LYS A 269 -9.89 10.58 1.51
CA LYS A 269 -9.84 11.92 2.10
C LYS A 269 -11.01 12.76 1.60
N ALA A 270 -11.59 13.56 2.49
CA ALA A 270 -12.70 14.43 2.12
C ALA A 270 -12.23 15.63 1.29
N ASP A 271 -13.01 15.97 0.26
CA ASP A 271 -12.85 17.20 -0.49
C ASP A 271 -13.42 18.42 0.26
N ARG A 272 -13.48 19.57 -0.40
CA ARG A 272 -13.98 20.84 0.19
C ARG A 272 -15.47 20.78 0.55
N ASP A 273 -16.22 19.92 -0.11
CA ASP A 273 -17.66 19.73 0.11
C ASP A 273 -17.95 18.59 1.11
N GLY A 274 -16.92 17.95 1.63
CA GLY A 274 -17.00 16.84 2.57
C GLY A 274 -17.18 15.48 1.92
N ARG A 275 -17.13 15.35 0.59
CA ARG A 275 -17.27 14.10 -0.15
C ARG A 275 -15.98 13.29 -0.06
N MET A 276 -16.07 11.99 0.24
CA MET A 276 -14.92 11.11 0.30
C MET A 276 -14.36 10.80 -1.10
N CYS A 277 -13.10 11.13 -1.29
CA CYS A 277 -12.34 10.85 -2.51
C CYS A 277 -11.27 9.80 -2.24
N PHE A 278 -11.00 8.96 -3.23
CA PHE A 278 -9.89 8.03 -3.22
C PHE A 278 -8.55 8.76 -3.21
N MET A 279 -7.62 8.32 -2.38
CA MET A 279 -6.24 8.80 -2.33
C MET A 279 -5.23 7.76 -2.82
N GLU A 280 -5.26 6.58 -2.17
CA GLU A 280 -4.29 5.51 -2.39
C GLU A 280 -4.89 4.15 -2.04
N VAL A 281 -4.37 3.09 -2.65
CA VAL A 281 -4.69 1.70 -2.30
C VAL A 281 -3.40 0.92 -2.10
N ASN A 282 -3.38 0.10 -1.06
CA ASN A 282 -2.24 -0.75 -0.73
C ASN A 282 -2.72 -2.21 -0.67
N PRO A 283 -2.72 -2.93 -1.82
CA PRO A 283 -3.10 -4.34 -1.89
C PRO A 283 -2.00 -5.27 -1.39
N LEU A 284 -0.87 -4.71 -0.99
CA LEU A 284 0.21 -5.31 -0.22
C LEU A 284 0.46 -4.42 1.00
N ALA A 285 -0.46 -4.45 1.97
CA ALA A 285 -0.38 -3.61 3.15
C ALA A 285 0.64 -4.14 4.16
N GLY A 286 1.37 -3.24 4.82
CA GLY A 286 2.26 -3.61 5.91
C GLY A 286 1.56 -4.40 7.02
N LEU A 287 2.24 -5.40 7.56
CA LEU A 287 1.70 -6.35 8.55
C LEU A 287 2.48 -6.38 9.86
N HIS A 288 3.28 -5.34 10.15
CA HIS A 288 3.88 -5.26 11.49
C HIS A 288 2.79 -5.15 12.57
N PRO A 289 2.74 -6.04 13.58
CA PRO A 289 1.59 -6.14 14.48
C PRO A 289 1.30 -4.89 15.30
N ILE A 290 2.30 -4.02 15.49
CA ILE A 290 2.18 -2.82 16.34
C ILE A 290 2.13 -1.54 15.50
N ASP A 291 2.97 -1.43 14.45
CA ASP A 291 3.24 -0.17 13.78
C ASP A 291 2.62 -0.04 12.38
N SER A 292 2.09 -1.12 11.79
CA SER A 292 1.42 -1.05 10.48
C SER A 292 -0.06 -0.71 10.59
N ASP A 293 -0.55 0.11 9.66
CA ASP A 293 -1.90 0.67 9.68
C ASP A 293 -3.00 -0.40 9.67
N LEU A 294 -2.88 -1.45 8.85
CA LEU A 294 -3.90 -2.49 8.78
C LEU A 294 -4.05 -3.27 10.10
N PRO A 295 -2.98 -3.75 10.76
CA PRO A 295 -3.07 -4.30 12.11
C PRO A 295 -3.51 -3.30 13.19
N ILE A 296 -3.14 -2.02 13.09
CA ILE A 296 -3.59 -0.99 14.04
C ILE A 296 -5.10 -0.82 13.95
N LEU A 297 -5.63 -0.55 12.75
CA LEU A 297 -7.08 -0.38 12.56
C LEU A 297 -7.86 -1.63 12.95
N SER A 298 -7.35 -2.84 12.65
CA SER A 298 -8.03 -4.08 13.03
C SER A 298 -8.18 -4.22 14.54
N ARG A 299 -7.14 -3.89 15.32
CA ARG A 299 -7.23 -3.88 16.79
C ARG A 299 -8.22 -2.84 17.31
N MET A 300 -8.30 -1.66 16.68
CA MET A 300 -9.26 -0.61 17.08
C MET A 300 -10.71 -1.07 16.96
N ILE A 301 -10.99 -1.98 16.04
CA ILE A 301 -12.33 -2.53 15.82
C ILE A 301 -12.55 -3.90 16.48
N GLY A 302 -11.60 -4.34 17.33
CA GLY A 302 -11.71 -5.58 18.08
C GLY A 302 -11.25 -6.85 17.37
N ILE A 303 -10.57 -6.72 16.22
CA ILE A 303 -9.94 -7.84 15.49
C ILE A 303 -8.46 -7.90 15.87
N ASP A 304 -8.05 -8.94 16.57
CA ASP A 304 -6.65 -9.14 16.93
C ASP A 304 -5.79 -9.56 15.74
N TYR A 305 -4.47 -9.51 15.91
CA TYR A 305 -3.52 -9.84 14.85
C TYR A 305 -3.67 -11.27 14.32
N GLN A 306 -3.88 -12.24 15.20
CA GLN A 306 -4.08 -13.64 14.81
C GLN A 306 -5.32 -13.77 13.92
N THR A 307 -6.43 -13.20 14.34
CA THR A 307 -7.69 -13.19 13.59
C THR A 307 -7.54 -12.49 12.24
N LEU A 308 -6.82 -11.37 12.17
CA LEU A 308 -6.55 -10.67 10.92
C LEU A 308 -5.80 -11.57 9.93
N ILE A 309 -4.71 -12.21 10.37
CA ILE A 309 -3.93 -13.12 9.51
C ILE A 309 -4.77 -14.33 9.08
N GLU A 310 -5.62 -14.87 9.97
CA GLU A 310 -6.55 -15.95 9.62
C GLU A 310 -7.54 -15.52 8.54
N MET A 311 -8.11 -14.32 8.61
CA MET A 311 -9.05 -13.82 7.62
C MET A 311 -8.38 -13.71 6.25
N ILE A 312 -7.16 -13.15 6.18
CA ILE A 312 -6.36 -13.03 4.95
C ILE A 312 -6.07 -14.43 4.38
N MET A 313 -5.55 -15.34 5.20
CA MET A 313 -5.23 -16.71 4.77
C MET A 313 -6.45 -17.46 4.27
N ARG A 314 -7.59 -17.36 4.97
CA ARG A 314 -8.86 -18.01 4.54
C ARG A 314 -9.33 -17.51 3.19
N SER A 315 -9.17 -16.20 2.91
CA SER A 315 -9.47 -15.65 1.59
C SER A 315 -8.59 -16.27 0.50
N ALA A 316 -7.27 -16.31 0.71
CA ALA A 316 -6.34 -16.90 -0.25
C ALA A 316 -6.60 -18.40 -0.48
N ILE A 317 -6.80 -19.19 0.58
CA ILE A 317 -7.12 -20.61 0.50
C ILE A 317 -8.41 -20.83 -0.30
N LYS A 318 -9.47 -20.05 -0.03
CA LYS A 318 -10.73 -20.09 -0.78
C LYS A 318 -10.52 -19.75 -2.25
N ARG A 319 -9.80 -18.67 -2.53
CA ARG A 319 -9.53 -18.18 -3.90
C ARG A 319 -8.76 -19.21 -4.73
N HIS A 320 -7.76 -19.85 -4.15
CA HIS A 320 -6.96 -20.88 -4.81
C HIS A 320 -7.57 -22.29 -4.72
N LYS A 321 -8.74 -22.45 -4.08
CA LYS A 321 -9.43 -23.75 -3.90
C LYS A 321 -8.54 -24.81 -3.24
N LEU A 322 -7.70 -24.39 -2.30
CA LEU A 322 -6.85 -25.30 -1.55
C LEU A 322 -7.65 -26.04 -0.49
N VAL A 323 -7.28 -27.30 -0.23
CA VAL A 323 -7.90 -28.15 0.80
C VAL A 323 -7.01 -28.09 2.05
N LEU A 324 -7.62 -27.76 3.19
CA LEU A 324 -6.96 -27.74 4.49
C LEU A 324 -6.89 -29.14 5.11
#